data_636178e575500c0d09411234c329c008
#
_entry.id   636178e575500c0d09411234c329c008
#
_cell.length_a   1.000
_cell.length_b   1.000
_cell.length_c   1.000
_cell.angle_alpha   90.00
_cell.angle_beta   90.00
_cell.angle_gamma   90.00
#
_symmetry.space_group_name_H-M   'P 1'
#
loop_
_entity.id
_entity.type
_entity.pdbx_description
1 polymer ?
#
loop_
_entity_poly.entity_id
_entity_poly.type
_entity_poly.pdbx_seq_one_letter_code
_entity_poly.pdbx_strand_id
1 'polypeptide(L)'
;MLAPLMTSWAVMAVGAVGVLAGVRGFWWDRSRGRPRCPRCWYLMIGAPSPRCPECGHVASRPKDLHRTRRSRTLMVLGALLMPGLPAGLIWPYGDRIVDALRPRYLRLQGLPLGRYSVVRESDRLEGGTRVRILLDGRDRIALHGWRLMLGGQCRDGTRTVGVGDDITGDGVPDLIVHDFSGGAHCCSTYYVFELNTSSGPLPLATLYGEHGGFAFEDLDGDGAVECIGADWTFAYWNTCYASSPAPEVILRFRAGRYVIAADLMRTAPPAECDLAERARLILEDPESVDLWMGGSVPPAYWAVLLNLIYHGHEPLAWRFADQAWPDGRPGKDAFLDAFRAQLGRSPYWPDVRTVSFGE
;
A
#
# COMPACT_ATOMS: atom_id res chain seq x y z
N MET A 1 -9.52 -27.28 -5.71
CA MET A 1 -10.37 -27.24 -4.51
C MET A 1 -10.73 -28.61 -3.89
N LEU A 2 -10.69 -29.75 -4.61
CA LEU A 2 -11.05 -31.06 -4.06
C LEU A 2 -9.96 -31.76 -3.23
N ALA A 3 -8.67 -31.51 -3.51
CA ALA A 3 -7.55 -32.18 -2.84
C ALA A 3 -7.50 -31.98 -1.30
N PRO A 4 -7.66 -30.78 -0.73
CA PRO A 4 -7.62 -30.61 0.73
C PRO A 4 -8.83 -31.24 1.44
N LEU A 5 -9.97 -31.38 0.80
CA LEU A 5 -11.14 -32.06 1.36
C LEU A 5 -10.93 -33.57 1.43
N MET A 6 -10.33 -34.17 0.41
CA MET A 6 -10.05 -35.62 0.40
C MET A 6 -9.03 -36.00 1.48
N THR A 7 -7.99 -35.18 1.70
CA THR A 7 -7.02 -35.38 2.79
C THR A 7 -7.67 -35.28 4.17
N SER A 8 -8.59 -34.32 4.36
CA SER A 8 -9.34 -34.14 5.59
C SER A 8 -10.21 -35.40 5.93
N TRP A 9 -10.94 -35.93 4.96
CA TRP A 9 -11.76 -37.14 5.15
C TRP A 9 -10.91 -38.37 5.50
N ALA A 10 -9.75 -38.53 4.88
CA ALA A 10 -8.82 -39.59 5.17
C ALA A 10 -8.30 -39.52 6.64
N VAL A 11 -7.91 -38.33 7.07
CA VAL A 11 -7.43 -38.07 8.45
C VAL A 11 -8.56 -38.33 9.49
N MET A 12 -9.79 -37.91 9.22
CA MET A 12 -10.93 -38.18 10.06
C MET A 12 -11.25 -39.68 10.15
N ALA A 13 -11.16 -40.40 9.02
CA ALA A 13 -11.38 -41.85 9.00
C ALA A 13 -10.37 -42.60 9.87
N VAL A 14 -9.08 -42.18 9.81
CA VAL A 14 -8.04 -42.73 10.70
C VAL A 14 -8.36 -42.44 12.17
N GLY A 15 -8.82 -41.25 12.50
CA GLY A 15 -9.25 -40.89 13.86
C GLY A 15 -10.46 -41.73 14.35
N ALA A 16 -11.44 -41.96 13.47
CA ALA A 16 -12.59 -42.82 13.80
C ALA A 16 -12.20 -44.29 14.07
N VAL A 17 -11.27 -44.81 13.27
CA VAL A 17 -10.68 -46.14 13.52
C VAL A 17 -9.97 -46.17 14.88
N GLY A 18 -9.27 -45.08 15.24
CA GLY A 18 -8.63 -44.92 16.55
C GLY A 18 -9.63 -44.98 17.70
N VAL A 19 -10.75 -44.29 17.61
CA VAL A 19 -11.83 -44.32 18.61
C VAL A 19 -12.39 -45.73 18.74
N LEU A 20 -12.72 -46.39 17.64
CA LEU A 20 -13.25 -47.75 17.62
C LEU A 20 -12.26 -48.75 18.24
N ALA A 21 -10.97 -48.62 17.90
CA ALA A 21 -9.92 -49.45 18.50
C ALA A 21 -9.79 -49.23 20.00
N GLY A 22 -9.82 -48.00 20.46
CA GLY A 22 -9.78 -47.66 21.88
C GLY A 22 -10.96 -48.18 22.66
N VAL A 23 -12.18 -47.95 22.17
CA VAL A 23 -13.42 -48.48 22.75
C VAL A 23 -13.38 -50.00 22.83
N ARG A 24 -13.00 -50.66 21.71
CA ARG A 24 -12.86 -52.12 21.70
C ARG A 24 -11.79 -52.62 22.68
N GLY A 25 -10.64 -51.93 22.77
CA GLY A 25 -9.56 -52.26 23.68
C GLY A 25 -9.96 -52.16 25.18
N PHE A 26 -10.77 -51.15 25.46
CA PHE A 26 -11.22 -50.86 26.84
C PHE A 26 -12.40 -51.72 27.27
N TRP A 27 -13.44 -51.87 26.44
CA TRP A 27 -14.71 -52.47 26.82
C TRP A 27 -14.84 -53.95 26.43
N TRP A 28 -14.02 -54.44 25.47
CA TRP A 28 -14.13 -55.84 25.07
C TRP A 28 -13.56 -56.77 26.10
N ASP A 29 -14.45 -57.50 26.74
CA ASP A 29 -14.05 -58.57 27.67
C ASP A 29 -13.56 -59.81 26.91
N ARG A 30 -12.27 -60.10 27.00
CA ARG A 30 -11.65 -61.31 26.41
C ARG A 30 -12.07 -62.60 27.11
N SER A 31 -12.58 -62.51 28.36
CA SER A 31 -13.06 -63.67 29.06
C SER A 31 -14.41 -64.14 28.52
N ARG A 32 -15.17 -63.25 27.83
CA ARG A 32 -16.56 -63.50 27.38
C ARG A 32 -17.48 -64.03 28.53
N GLY A 33 -17.30 -63.49 29.69
CA GLY A 33 -18.06 -63.91 30.92
C GLY A 33 -17.73 -65.29 31.42
N ARG A 34 -16.74 -65.99 30.88
CA ARG A 34 -16.35 -67.32 31.28
C ARG A 34 -15.30 -67.26 32.39
N PRO A 35 -15.38 -68.12 33.43
CA PRO A 35 -14.40 -68.16 34.50
C PRO A 35 -13.04 -68.64 33.96
N ARG A 36 -11.98 -67.90 34.28
CA ARG A 36 -10.61 -68.17 33.82
C ARG A 36 -9.62 -67.98 34.94
N CYS A 37 -8.59 -68.84 34.97
CA CYS A 37 -7.51 -68.70 35.90
C CYS A 37 -6.84 -67.35 35.82
N PRO A 38 -6.70 -66.56 36.91
CA PRO A 38 -6.09 -65.21 36.86
C PRO A 38 -4.58 -65.24 36.53
N ARG A 39 -3.90 -66.39 36.67
CA ARG A 39 -2.47 -66.56 36.43
C ARG A 39 -2.17 -67.03 35.02
N CYS A 40 -2.75 -68.11 34.52
CA CYS A 40 -2.45 -68.72 33.22
C CYS A 40 -3.55 -68.59 32.18
N TRP A 41 -4.70 -67.99 32.56
CA TRP A 41 -5.86 -67.76 31.67
C TRP A 41 -6.60 -69.03 31.20
N TYR A 42 -6.28 -70.19 31.79
CA TYR A 42 -6.99 -71.46 31.52
C TYR A 42 -8.48 -71.33 31.79
N LEU A 43 -9.31 -71.95 30.97
CA LEU A 43 -10.78 -71.95 31.13
C LEU A 43 -11.22 -72.83 32.27
N MET A 44 -11.80 -72.25 33.33
CA MET A 44 -12.14 -72.90 34.52
C MET A 44 -13.59 -73.45 34.57
N ILE A 45 -14.27 -73.55 33.40
CA ILE A 45 -15.62 -74.09 33.31
C ILE A 45 -15.56 -75.57 33.61
N GLY A 46 -16.39 -76.03 34.61
CA GLY A 46 -16.44 -77.41 35.02
C GLY A 46 -15.26 -77.90 35.88
N ALA A 47 -14.39 -77.01 36.33
CA ALA A 47 -13.32 -77.36 37.27
C ALA A 47 -13.91 -77.71 38.63
N PRO A 48 -13.56 -78.85 39.18
CA PRO A 48 -14.19 -79.37 40.46
C PRO A 48 -13.73 -78.58 41.70
N SER A 49 -12.77 -77.70 41.57
CA SER A 49 -12.22 -76.91 42.68
C SER A 49 -11.74 -75.53 42.17
N PRO A 50 -11.53 -74.53 43.05
CA PRO A 50 -10.98 -73.23 42.68
C PRO A 50 -9.48 -73.29 42.30
N ARG A 51 -8.88 -74.49 42.28
CA ARG A 51 -7.48 -74.73 41.88
C ARG A 51 -7.41 -74.96 40.39
N CYS A 52 -6.59 -74.17 39.70
CA CYS A 52 -6.38 -74.36 38.32
C CYS A 52 -5.67 -75.66 37.99
N PRO A 53 -6.24 -76.51 37.10
CA PRO A 53 -5.63 -77.80 36.74
C PRO A 53 -4.29 -77.62 35.98
N GLU A 54 -4.09 -76.53 35.28
CA GLU A 54 -2.89 -76.31 34.50
C GLU A 54 -1.70 -75.76 35.31
N CYS A 55 -1.90 -74.73 36.13
CA CYS A 55 -0.80 -74.06 36.84
C CYS A 55 -0.85 -74.18 38.37
N GLY A 56 -1.82 -74.90 38.89
CA GLY A 56 -1.98 -75.09 40.32
C GLY A 56 -2.40 -73.87 41.13
N HIS A 57 -2.63 -72.70 40.49
CA HIS A 57 -3.02 -71.50 41.20
C HIS A 57 -4.44 -71.65 41.77
N VAL A 58 -4.61 -71.23 43.03
CA VAL A 58 -5.91 -71.23 43.71
C VAL A 58 -6.44 -69.79 43.71
N ALA A 59 -7.62 -69.56 43.14
CA ALA A 59 -8.26 -68.25 43.14
C ALA A 59 -8.77 -67.94 44.59
N SER A 60 -8.29 -66.81 45.10
CA SER A 60 -8.61 -66.39 46.48
C SER A 60 -10.08 -65.99 46.63
N ARG A 61 -10.74 -65.57 45.59
CA ARG A 61 -12.14 -65.16 45.53
C ARG A 61 -12.77 -65.58 44.19
N PRO A 62 -14.08 -66.01 44.14
CA PRO A 62 -14.76 -66.38 42.91
C PRO A 62 -14.73 -65.30 41.86
N LYS A 63 -14.76 -63.99 42.22
CA LYS A 63 -14.67 -62.86 41.33
C LYS A 63 -13.33 -62.75 40.60
N ASP A 64 -12.26 -63.33 41.15
CA ASP A 64 -10.94 -63.29 40.52
C ASP A 64 -10.89 -64.16 39.25
N LEU A 65 -11.79 -65.16 39.13
CA LEU A 65 -11.96 -65.96 37.91
C LEU A 65 -12.66 -65.24 36.77
N HIS A 66 -13.38 -64.16 37.06
CA HIS A 66 -14.12 -63.34 36.07
C HIS A 66 -13.42 -62.03 35.77
N ARG A 67 -12.12 -61.89 36.01
CA ARG A 67 -11.35 -60.66 35.68
C ARG A 67 -11.32 -60.46 34.20
N THR A 68 -11.74 -59.25 33.77
CA THR A 68 -11.62 -58.80 32.39
C THR A 68 -10.16 -58.53 32.01
N ARG A 69 -9.73 -58.99 30.84
CA ARG A 69 -8.38 -58.71 30.35
C ARG A 69 -8.45 -57.72 29.18
N ARG A 70 -8.23 -56.45 29.48
CA ARG A 70 -8.24 -55.36 28.46
C ARG A 70 -7.07 -55.51 27.51
N SER A 71 -7.29 -55.15 26.21
CA SER A 71 -6.22 -55.16 25.21
C SER A 71 -5.41 -53.87 25.25
N ARG A 72 -4.25 -53.90 25.93
CA ARG A 72 -3.33 -52.74 25.98
C ARG A 72 -2.94 -52.28 24.60
N THR A 73 -2.70 -53.17 23.65
CA THR A 73 -2.32 -52.84 22.27
C THR A 73 -3.40 -52.00 21.55
N LEU A 74 -4.70 -52.44 21.66
CA LEU A 74 -5.79 -51.69 21.07
C LEU A 74 -6.04 -50.35 21.75
N MET A 75 -5.80 -50.25 23.07
CA MET A 75 -5.89 -48.99 23.80
C MET A 75 -4.80 -47.99 23.34
N VAL A 76 -3.56 -48.46 23.24
CA VAL A 76 -2.45 -47.62 22.74
C VAL A 76 -2.67 -47.20 21.32
N LEU A 77 -3.06 -48.11 20.43
CA LEU A 77 -3.38 -47.81 19.04
C LEU A 77 -4.53 -46.78 18.94
N GLY A 78 -5.57 -46.94 19.75
CA GLY A 78 -6.67 -45.98 19.82
C GLY A 78 -6.20 -44.59 20.24
N ALA A 79 -5.38 -44.53 21.29
CA ALA A 79 -4.83 -43.25 21.77
C ALA A 79 -3.94 -42.53 20.73
N LEU A 80 -3.18 -43.30 19.94
CA LEU A 80 -2.32 -42.76 18.91
C LEU A 80 -3.09 -42.24 17.68
N LEU A 81 -4.18 -42.87 17.32
CA LEU A 81 -4.96 -42.56 16.12
C LEU A 81 -6.11 -41.57 16.37
N MET A 82 -6.61 -41.50 17.63
CA MET A 82 -7.75 -40.63 18.03
C MET A 82 -7.56 -39.15 17.68
N PRO A 83 -6.33 -38.52 17.79
CA PRO A 83 -6.11 -37.12 17.41
C PRO A 83 -6.43 -36.81 15.93
N GLY A 84 -6.52 -37.80 15.06
CA GLY A 84 -6.93 -37.65 13.68
C GLY A 84 -8.34 -37.06 13.50
N LEU A 85 -9.27 -37.25 14.44
CA LEU A 85 -10.60 -36.66 14.33
C LEU A 85 -10.58 -35.13 14.43
N PRO A 86 -10.07 -34.50 15.51
CA PRO A 86 -10.01 -33.04 15.58
C PRO A 86 -9.08 -32.46 14.54
N ALA A 87 -7.97 -33.11 14.21
CA ALA A 87 -7.06 -32.66 13.16
C ALA A 87 -7.78 -32.60 11.80
N GLY A 88 -8.53 -33.62 11.42
CA GLY A 88 -9.29 -33.65 10.16
C GLY A 88 -10.41 -32.63 10.10
N LEU A 89 -11.05 -32.30 11.25
CA LEU A 89 -12.06 -31.25 11.31
C LEU A 89 -11.47 -29.85 11.17
N ILE A 90 -10.26 -29.62 11.70
CA ILE A 90 -9.59 -28.30 11.69
C ILE A 90 -8.83 -28.07 10.37
N TRP A 91 -8.30 -29.13 9.74
CA TRP A 91 -7.47 -29.06 8.56
C TRP A 91 -8.02 -28.19 7.42
N PRO A 92 -9.31 -28.30 7.00
CA PRO A 92 -9.85 -27.46 5.92
C PRO A 92 -9.92 -25.98 6.26
N TYR A 93 -9.83 -25.63 7.54
CA TYR A 93 -9.92 -24.26 8.06
C TYR A 93 -8.57 -23.74 8.53
N GLY A 94 -7.50 -24.53 8.41
CA GLY A 94 -6.17 -24.20 8.92
C GLY A 94 -5.69 -22.85 8.45
N ASP A 95 -5.76 -22.58 7.16
CA ASP A 95 -5.35 -21.29 6.59
C ASP A 95 -6.18 -20.13 7.13
N ARG A 96 -7.50 -20.30 7.24
CA ARG A 96 -8.40 -19.28 7.80
C ARG A 96 -8.13 -19.00 9.27
N ILE A 97 -7.83 -20.04 10.04
CA ILE A 97 -7.49 -19.91 11.46
C ILE A 97 -6.15 -19.19 11.61
N VAL A 98 -5.15 -19.60 10.83
CA VAL A 98 -3.84 -18.94 10.80
C VAL A 98 -3.97 -17.48 10.39
N ASP A 99 -4.75 -17.19 9.35
CA ASP A 99 -4.97 -15.80 8.90
C ASP A 99 -5.74 -14.97 9.95
N ALA A 100 -6.71 -15.55 10.63
CA ALA A 100 -7.44 -14.88 11.72
C ALA A 100 -6.55 -14.59 12.95
N LEU A 101 -5.52 -15.41 13.19
CA LEU A 101 -4.58 -15.23 14.30
C LEU A 101 -3.42 -14.29 13.95
N ARG A 102 -3.23 -13.95 12.67
CA ARG A 102 -2.19 -13.01 12.25
C ARG A 102 -2.61 -11.58 12.58
N PRO A 103 -1.68 -10.71 12.99
CA PRO A 103 -1.99 -9.30 13.23
C PRO A 103 -2.47 -8.64 11.93
N ARG A 104 -3.52 -7.81 12.02
CA ARG A 104 -4.04 -7.04 10.88
C ARG A 104 -2.94 -6.22 10.21
N TYR A 105 -2.09 -5.60 11.01
CA TYR A 105 -1.01 -4.74 10.54
C TYR A 105 0.33 -5.45 10.64
N LEU A 106 1.05 -5.53 9.52
CA LEU A 106 2.42 -6.00 9.46
C LEU A 106 3.37 -4.80 9.41
N ARG A 107 4.25 -4.67 10.39
CA ARG A 107 5.25 -3.59 10.42
C ARG A 107 6.24 -3.76 9.27
N LEU A 108 6.28 -2.74 8.39
CA LEU A 108 7.19 -2.68 7.26
C LEU A 108 8.46 -1.90 7.61
N GLN A 109 8.31 -0.79 8.34
CA GLN A 109 9.37 0.13 8.69
C GLN A 109 9.08 0.79 10.03
N GLY A 110 10.12 1.11 10.79
CA GLY A 110 10.02 1.92 12.00
C GLY A 110 11.26 2.79 12.12
N LEU A 111 11.05 4.10 12.18
CA LEU A 111 12.11 5.10 12.24
C LEU A 111 11.98 5.88 13.55
N PRO A 112 13.02 5.87 14.41
CA PRO A 112 13.10 6.78 15.54
C PRO A 112 13.56 8.17 15.05
N LEU A 113 12.86 9.23 15.46
CA LEU A 113 13.15 10.63 15.17
C LEU A 113 13.12 11.43 16.48
N GLY A 114 14.15 11.30 17.30
CA GLY A 114 14.20 11.88 18.63
C GLY A 114 13.10 11.33 19.55
N ARG A 115 12.19 12.19 20.03
CA ARG A 115 11.01 11.79 20.81
C ARG A 115 9.91 11.17 19.96
N TYR A 116 9.96 11.39 18.65
CA TYR A 116 9.04 10.80 17.71
C TYR A 116 9.48 9.40 17.27
N SER A 117 8.54 8.60 16.89
CA SER A 117 8.75 7.39 16.09
C SER A 117 7.69 7.31 15.02
N VAL A 118 8.12 7.01 13.80
CA VAL A 118 7.24 6.84 12.65
C VAL A 118 7.20 5.35 12.29
N VAL A 119 6.01 4.78 12.25
CA VAL A 119 5.81 3.35 11.96
C VAL A 119 4.95 3.21 10.71
N ARG A 120 5.53 2.56 9.70
CA ARG A 120 4.83 2.18 8.47
C ARG A 120 4.44 0.72 8.53
N GLU A 121 3.20 0.42 8.24
CA GLU A 121 2.60 -0.91 8.36
C GLU A 121 1.79 -1.24 7.10
N SER A 122 1.73 -2.53 6.73
CA SER A 122 0.81 -3.03 5.70
C SER A 122 -0.50 -3.47 6.35
N ASP A 123 -1.64 -3.04 5.83
CA ASP A 123 -2.95 -3.57 6.21
C ASP A 123 -3.24 -4.84 5.41
N ARG A 124 -3.37 -5.96 6.11
CA ARG A 124 -3.56 -7.29 5.51
C ARG A 124 -5.01 -7.60 5.18
N LEU A 125 -5.97 -6.88 5.77
CA LEU A 125 -7.39 -7.12 5.59
C LEU A 125 -7.96 -6.28 4.44
N GLU A 126 -7.66 -4.97 4.44
CA GLU A 126 -8.18 -4.03 3.46
C GLU A 126 -7.19 -3.77 2.32
N GLY A 127 -5.93 -4.22 2.49
CA GLY A 127 -4.83 -3.87 1.60
C GLY A 127 -4.31 -2.47 1.89
N GLY A 128 -3.27 -2.04 1.14
CA GLY A 128 -2.67 -0.72 1.33
C GLY A 128 -1.71 -0.65 2.51
N THR A 129 -1.44 0.57 2.94
CA THR A 129 -0.48 0.87 4.00
C THR A 129 -1.05 1.86 5.00
N ARG A 130 -0.53 1.79 6.23
CA ARG A 130 -0.78 2.75 7.30
C ARG A 130 0.54 3.33 7.77
N VAL A 131 0.57 4.64 8.02
CA VAL A 131 1.67 5.32 8.70
C VAL A 131 1.14 5.89 10.02
N ARG A 132 1.83 5.59 11.12
CA ARG A 132 1.55 6.15 12.44
C ARG A 132 2.70 7.03 12.88
N ILE A 133 2.38 8.22 13.36
CA ILE A 133 3.32 9.14 13.98
C ILE A 133 3.08 9.10 15.47
N LEU A 134 4.07 8.66 16.24
CA LEU A 134 4.01 8.52 17.68
C LEU A 134 4.92 9.56 18.34
N LEU A 135 4.46 10.17 19.43
CA LEU A 135 5.27 10.99 20.32
C LEU A 135 5.34 10.33 21.70
N ASP A 136 6.54 10.05 22.20
CA ASP A 136 6.79 9.32 23.45
C ASP A 136 6.03 7.98 23.52
N GLY A 137 6.00 7.25 22.39
CA GLY A 137 5.34 5.95 22.25
C GLY A 137 3.80 6.00 22.17
N ARG A 138 3.19 7.17 22.13
CA ARG A 138 1.73 7.36 22.00
C ARG A 138 1.37 7.80 20.58
N ASP A 139 0.39 7.16 19.99
CA ASP A 139 -0.15 7.54 18.67
C ASP A 139 -0.68 8.98 18.71
N ARG A 140 -0.28 9.78 17.74
CA ARG A 140 -0.75 11.14 17.52
C ARG A 140 -1.52 11.28 16.23
N ILE A 141 -0.98 10.73 15.15
CA ILE A 141 -1.58 10.74 13.81
C ILE A 141 -1.49 9.34 13.23
N ALA A 142 -2.54 8.92 12.53
CA ALA A 142 -2.55 7.73 11.72
C ALA A 142 -3.11 8.08 10.34
N LEU A 143 -2.31 7.83 9.29
CA LEU A 143 -2.69 7.98 7.90
C LEU A 143 -2.94 6.58 7.31
N HIS A 144 -3.93 6.49 6.44
CA HIS A 144 -4.23 5.29 5.67
C HIS A 144 -4.23 5.65 4.19
N GLY A 145 -3.62 4.83 3.35
CA GLY A 145 -3.54 5.06 1.93
C GLY A 145 -3.19 3.79 1.16
N TRP A 146 -3.18 3.89 -0.16
CA TRP A 146 -2.85 2.73 -1.00
C TRP A 146 -1.38 2.34 -0.84
N ARG A 147 -0.48 3.30 -1.01
CA ARG A 147 0.97 3.09 -0.85
C ARG A 147 1.61 4.29 -0.17
N LEU A 148 1.51 4.34 1.16
CA LEU A 148 2.20 5.35 1.94
C LEU A 148 3.70 5.05 2.00
N MET A 149 4.51 6.04 1.69
CA MET A 149 5.98 6.04 1.77
C MET A 149 6.43 7.20 2.66
N LEU A 150 7.62 7.09 3.25
CA LEU A 150 8.17 8.16 4.09
C LEU A 150 9.16 8.98 3.27
N GLY A 151 9.04 10.30 3.38
CA GLY A 151 9.87 11.27 2.69
C GLY A 151 9.45 11.58 1.25
N GLY A 152 10.02 12.66 0.71
CA GLY A 152 10.01 13.04 -0.69
C GLY A 152 11.33 12.69 -1.36
N GLN A 153 11.34 12.52 -2.70
CA GLN A 153 12.55 12.23 -3.47
C GLN A 153 13.16 13.53 -3.99
N CYS A 154 14.50 13.65 -3.95
CA CYS A 154 15.18 14.68 -4.71
C CYS A 154 14.99 14.48 -6.21
N ARG A 155 15.24 15.52 -7.02
CA ARG A 155 15.04 15.53 -8.48
C ARG A 155 15.80 14.40 -9.20
N ASP A 156 17.00 14.09 -8.74
CA ASP A 156 17.83 13.01 -9.27
C ASP A 156 17.49 11.62 -8.72
N GLY A 157 16.55 11.54 -7.77
CA GLY A 157 16.14 10.29 -7.12
C GLY A 157 17.17 9.67 -6.18
N THR A 158 18.31 10.33 -5.93
CA THR A 158 19.42 9.76 -5.13
C THR A 158 19.18 9.86 -3.63
N ARG A 159 18.42 10.84 -3.18
CA ARG A 159 18.17 11.13 -1.76
C ARG A 159 16.69 11.28 -1.46
N THR A 160 16.31 10.81 -0.27
CA THR A 160 15.00 11.05 0.34
C THR A 160 15.14 12.17 1.37
N VAL A 161 14.26 13.15 1.34
CA VAL A 161 14.20 14.29 2.27
C VAL A 161 12.89 14.33 3.03
N GLY A 162 12.82 15.10 4.10
CA GLY A 162 11.62 15.23 4.92
C GLY A 162 11.36 13.98 5.75
N VAL A 163 12.39 13.37 6.31
CA VAL A 163 12.27 12.30 7.30
C VAL A 163 13.11 12.67 8.53
N GLY A 164 12.70 13.76 9.19
CA GLY A 164 13.42 14.37 10.30
C GLY A 164 14.40 15.48 9.87
N ASP A 165 14.42 15.81 8.59
CA ASP A 165 15.08 17.01 8.08
C ASP A 165 14.18 18.23 8.33
N ASP A 166 14.76 19.39 8.54
CA ASP A 166 14.06 20.68 8.49
C ASP A 166 13.91 21.07 7.01
N ILE A 167 12.72 20.91 6.44
CA ILE A 167 12.44 21.25 5.05
C ILE A 167 11.77 22.63 4.89
N THR A 168 11.33 23.22 5.99
CA THR A 168 10.66 24.54 6.01
C THR A 168 11.61 25.68 6.35
N GLY A 169 12.82 25.36 6.87
CA GLY A 169 13.85 26.32 7.24
C GLY A 169 13.60 27.01 8.57
N ASP A 170 12.76 26.46 9.44
CA ASP A 170 12.39 27.04 10.73
C ASP A 170 13.17 26.46 11.94
N GLY A 171 14.03 25.48 11.69
CA GLY A 171 14.84 24.79 12.70
C GLY A 171 14.13 23.64 13.39
N VAL A 172 12.90 23.29 12.99
CA VAL A 172 12.15 22.17 13.53
C VAL A 172 12.16 21.01 12.49
N PRO A 173 12.40 19.76 12.93
CA PRO A 173 12.35 18.64 12.02
C PRO A 173 10.96 18.41 11.42
N ASP A 174 10.89 18.05 10.15
CA ASP A 174 9.67 17.78 9.42
C ASP A 174 9.53 16.31 9.01
N LEU A 175 8.33 15.95 8.63
CA LEU A 175 8.01 14.65 8.05
C LEU A 175 7.13 14.80 6.82
N ILE A 176 7.60 14.27 5.69
CA ILE A 176 6.78 14.06 4.51
C ILE A 176 6.24 12.63 4.53
N VAL A 177 4.94 12.46 4.29
CA VAL A 177 4.33 11.18 3.98
C VAL A 177 3.72 11.26 2.59
N HIS A 178 4.25 10.47 1.67
CA HIS A 178 3.80 10.40 0.29
C HIS A 178 2.82 9.22 0.11
N ASP A 179 1.61 9.49 -0.35
CA ASP A 179 0.64 8.48 -0.75
C ASP A 179 0.56 8.41 -2.28
N PHE A 180 0.84 7.22 -2.82
CA PHE A 180 0.66 6.93 -4.24
C PHE A 180 -0.57 6.04 -4.42
N SER A 181 -1.55 6.50 -5.20
CA SER A 181 -2.84 5.81 -5.39
C SER A 181 -2.77 4.49 -6.15
N GLY A 182 -1.62 4.19 -6.82
CA GLY A 182 -1.46 2.98 -7.64
C GLY A 182 -2.01 3.11 -9.06
N GLY A 183 -2.59 4.25 -9.45
CA GLY A 183 -3.09 4.48 -10.80
C GLY A 183 -1.98 4.67 -11.84
N ALA A 184 -2.24 4.32 -13.10
CA ALA A 184 -1.28 4.46 -14.19
C ALA A 184 -0.97 5.92 -14.53
N HIS A 185 -1.91 6.84 -14.26
CA HIS A 185 -1.82 8.27 -14.60
C HIS A 185 -2.26 9.18 -13.45
N CYS A 186 -2.34 8.67 -12.23
CA CYS A 186 -2.75 9.38 -11.02
C CYS A 186 -2.48 8.52 -9.79
N CYS A 187 -2.40 8.99 -8.63
CA CYS A 187 -2.20 10.34 -8.12
C CYS A 187 -1.18 10.23 -7.00
N SER A 188 -0.36 11.26 -6.86
CA SER A 188 0.56 11.41 -5.74
C SER A 188 0.05 12.50 -4.81
N THR A 189 -0.03 12.19 -3.51
CA THR A 189 -0.39 13.17 -2.48
C THR A 189 0.70 13.18 -1.42
N TYR A 190 1.13 14.36 -1.01
CA TYR A 190 2.16 14.51 0.01
C TYR A 190 1.57 15.25 1.21
N TYR A 191 1.67 14.62 2.37
CA TYR A 191 1.30 15.21 3.66
C TYR A 191 2.57 15.66 4.34
N VAL A 192 2.67 16.95 4.64
CA VAL A 192 3.83 17.55 5.31
C VAL A 192 3.46 17.89 6.75
N PHE A 193 4.28 17.43 7.69
CA PHE A 193 4.09 17.64 9.12
C PHE A 193 5.35 18.23 9.72
N GLU A 194 5.22 19.24 10.60
CA GLU A 194 6.24 19.65 11.53
C GLU A 194 6.24 18.72 12.76
N LEU A 195 7.40 18.23 13.15
CA LEU A 195 7.57 17.35 14.31
C LEU A 195 7.86 18.15 15.59
N ASN A 196 6.95 19.06 15.96
CA ASN A 196 7.08 19.89 17.13
C ASN A 196 6.91 19.09 18.42
N THR A 197 7.93 19.09 19.31
CA THR A 197 7.94 18.26 20.51
C THR A 197 7.08 18.78 21.66
N SER A 198 6.65 20.01 21.61
CA SER A 198 5.82 20.63 22.65
C SER A 198 4.32 20.45 22.41
N SER A 199 3.88 20.59 21.15
CA SER A 199 2.46 20.52 20.76
C SER A 199 2.04 19.22 20.11
N GLY A 200 3.00 18.42 19.65
CA GLY A 200 2.78 17.22 18.81
C GLY A 200 2.99 17.51 17.33
N PRO A 201 2.77 16.52 16.45
CA PRO A 201 2.95 16.73 15.02
C PRO A 201 1.89 17.70 14.48
N LEU A 202 2.33 18.75 13.81
CA LEU A 202 1.49 19.78 13.23
C LEU A 202 1.38 19.59 11.72
N PRO A 203 0.18 19.37 11.17
CA PRO A 203 0.00 19.35 9.72
C PRO A 203 0.31 20.74 9.12
N LEU A 204 1.28 20.82 8.22
CA LEU A 204 1.67 22.06 7.54
C LEU A 204 0.98 22.19 6.17
N ALA A 205 0.98 21.13 5.39
CA ALA A 205 0.42 21.16 4.04
C ALA A 205 -0.02 19.77 3.55
N THR A 206 -0.93 19.80 2.58
CA THR A 206 -1.21 18.67 1.68
C THR A 206 -0.96 19.14 0.26
N LEU A 207 0.00 18.50 -0.43
CA LEU A 207 0.37 18.81 -1.80
C LEU A 207 -0.17 17.73 -2.73
N TYR A 208 -0.86 18.13 -3.78
CA TYR A 208 -1.43 17.22 -4.77
C TYR A 208 -0.53 17.23 -6.01
N GLY A 209 0.30 16.21 -6.15
CA GLY A 209 1.23 16.05 -7.28
C GLY A 209 0.57 15.47 -8.52
N GLU A 210 -0.74 15.17 -8.42
CA GLU A 210 -1.55 14.63 -9.52
C GLU A 210 -0.80 13.55 -10.32
N HIS A 211 -0.59 13.76 -11.61
CA HIS A 211 -0.04 12.79 -12.54
C HIS A 211 1.48 12.60 -12.41
N GLY A 212 2.23 13.56 -11.85
CA GLY A 212 3.71 13.53 -11.84
C GLY A 212 4.35 13.40 -10.46
N GLY A 213 3.67 13.87 -9.41
CA GLY A 213 4.26 14.03 -8.08
C GLY A 213 5.17 15.25 -7.97
N PHE A 214 5.91 15.34 -6.83
CA PHE A 214 6.87 16.39 -6.56
C PHE A 214 8.26 15.80 -6.29
N ALA A 215 9.29 16.47 -6.77
CA ALA A 215 10.65 16.38 -6.26
C ALA A 215 10.87 17.45 -5.18
N PHE A 216 11.86 17.23 -4.30
CA PHE A 216 12.12 18.07 -3.14
C PHE A 216 13.61 18.40 -3.09
N GLU A 217 13.99 19.67 -3.26
CA GLU A 217 15.38 20.10 -3.34
C GLU A 217 15.52 21.55 -2.88
N ASP A 218 16.59 21.87 -2.14
CA ASP A 218 16.98 23.22 -1.82
C ASP A 218 17.67 23.83 -3.06
N LEU A 219 16.93 24.65 -3.81
CA LEU A 219 17.36 25.17 -5.11
C LEU A 219 18.19 26.46 -5.00
N ASP A 220 18.01 27.24 -3.92
CA ASP A 220 18.70 28.53 -3.76
C ASP A 220 19.73 28.54 -2.62
N GLY A 221 19.85 27.42 -1.88
CA GLY A 221 20.85 27.24 -0.84
C GLY A 221 20.49 27.96 0.48
N ASP A 222 19.22 28.29 0.70
CA ASP A 222 18.77 28.98 1.91
C ASP A 222 18.48 28.02 3.09
N GLY A 223 18.53 26.71 2.83
CA GLY A 223 18.31 25.64 3.80
C GLY A 223 16.87 25.16 3.86
N ALA A 224 15.89 25.88 3.30
CA ALA A 224 14.54 25.37 3.08
C ALA A 224 14.48 24.56 1.78
N VAL A 225 13.51 23.68 1.65
CA VAL A 225 13.41 22.77 0.52
C VAL A 225 12.24 23.18 -0.37
N GLU A 226 12.50 23.42 -1.65
CA GLU A 226 11.46 23.65 -2.63
C GLU A 226 10.82 22.34 -3.09
N CYS A 227 9.51 22.44 -3.48
CA CYS A 227 8.78 21.37 -4.13
C CYS A 227 8.71 21.65 -5.63
N ILE A 228 9.28 20.76 -6.44
CA ILE A 228 9.35 20.89 -7.89
C ILE A 228 8.36 19.89 -8.49
N GLY A 229 7.39 20.39 -9.21
CA GLY A 229 6.35 19.57 -9.83
C GLY A 229 5.86 20.13 -11.14
N ALA A 230 4.64 19.81 -11.54
CA ALA A 230 4.03 20.32 -12.75
C ALA A 230 2.55 20.66 -12.50
N ASP A 231 2.07 21.64 -13.23
CA ASP A 231 0.63 21.96 -13.25
C ASP A 231 -0.06 21.12 -14.32
N TRP A 232 -0.90 20.20 -13.87
CA TRP A 232 -1.65 19.27 -14.72
C TRP A 232 -3.04 19.78 -15.10
N THR A 233 -3.36 21.06 -14.89
CA THR A 233 -4.64 21.67 -15.25
C THR A 233 -5.03 21.44 -16.70
N PHE A 234 -4.05 21.31 -17.59
CA PHE A 234 -4.26 21.01 -19.00
C PHE A 234 -4.20 19.53 -19.37
N ALA A 235 -4.18 18.62 -18.38
CA ALA A 235 -4.25 17.19 -18.66
C ALA A 235 -5.55 16.85 -19.40
N TYR A 236 -5.44 16.14 -20.52
CA TYR A 236 -6.56 15.78 -21.40
C TYR A 236 -7.34 16.96 -22.03
N TRP A 237 -6.86 18.20 -21.87
CA TRP A 237 -7.53 19.34 -22.46
C TRP A 237 -7.25 19.41 -23.96
N ASN A 238 -8.28 19.13 -24.77
CA ASN A 238 -8.22 19.06 -26.24
C ASN A 238 -7.14 18.12 -26.81
N THR A 239 -6.61 17.19 -26.04
CA THR A 239 -5.58 16.24 -26.47
C THR A 239 -5.60 14.99 -25.60
N CYS A 240 -4.79 13.97 -25.96
CA CYS A 240 -4.57 12.80 -25.10
C CYS A 240 -3.57 13.12 -23.98
N TYR A 241 -3.49 12.23 -22.98
CA TYR A 241 -2.58 12.41 -21.85
C TYR A 241 -1.11 12.59 -22.27
N ALA A 242 -0.64 11.76 -23.19
CA ALA A 242 0.76 11.76 -23.62
C ALA A 242 1.20 13.09 -24.28
N SER A 243 0.26 13.83 -24.86
CA SER A 243 0.51 15.12 -25.51
C SER A 243 0.03 16.31 -24.65
N SER A 244 -0.42 16.05 -23.40
CA SER A 244 -0.86 17.12 -22.50
C SER A 244 0.33 17.90 -21.96
N PRO A 245 0.46 19.20 -22.23
CA PRO A 245 1.51 20.03 -21.65
C PRO A 245 1.23 20.26 -20.16
N ALA A 246 2.26 20.11 -19.35
CA ALA A 246 2.25 20.35 -17.93
C ALA A 246 3.46 21.22 -17.55
N PRO A 247 3.30 22.56 -17.44
CA PRO A 247 4.39 23.46 -17.10
C PRO A 247 4.93 23.14 -15.71
N GLU A 248 6.27 23.27 -15.56
CA GLU A 248 6.93 23.10 -14.27
C GLU A 248 6.45 24.18 -13.30
N VAL A 249 6.24 23.78 -12.04
CA VAL A 249 5.97 24.66 -10.91
C VAL A 249 6.97 24.41 -9.80
N ILE A 250 7.50 25.48 -9.22
CA ILE A 250 8.39 25.44 -8.06
C ILE A 250 7.65 26.12 -6.92
N LEU A 251 7.47 25.37 -5.81
CA LEU A 251 6.76 25.85 -4.64
C LEU A 251 7.74 25.98 -3.48
N ARG A 252 7.63 27.07 -2.74
CA ARG A 252 8.38 27.36 -1.51
C ARG A 252 7.45 27.48 -0.31
N PHE A 253 7.85 26.96 0.84
CA PHE A 253 7.10 27.17 2.07
C PHE A 253 7.30 28.59 2.60
N ARG A 254 6.22 29.37 2.73
CA ARG A 254 6.25 30.73 3.24
C ARG A 254 4.95 31.09 3.94
N ALA A 255 5.06 31.72 5.09
CA ALA A 255 3.90 32.13 5.91
C ALA A 255 2.88 31.00 6.16
N GLY A 256 3.38 29.79 6.45
CA GLY A 256 2.57 28.63 6.82
C GLY A 256 1.92 27.89 5.64
N ARG A 257 2.30 28.16 4.39
CA ARG A 257 1.80 27.48 3.20
C ARG A 257 2.84 27.38 2.08
N TYR A 258 2.65 26.45 1.16
CA TYR A 258 3.42 26.42 -0.08
C TYR A 258 2.83 27.42 -1.08
N VAL A 259 3.71 28.24 -1.68
CA VAL A 259 3.39 29.25 -2.69
C VAL A 259 4.37 29.14 -3.85
N ILE A 260 4.03 29.68 -5.01
CA ILE A 260 4.93 29.75 -6.16
C ILE A 260 6.20 30.53 -5.79
N ALA A 261 7.37 29.92 -6.05
CA ALA A 261 8.68 30.56 -5.96
C ALA A 261 8.98 31.33 -7.25
N ALA A 262 8.36 32.50 -7.37
CA ALA A 262 8.40 33.32 -8.61
C ALA A 262 9.81 33.66 -9.05
N ASP A 263 10.71 33.90 -8.12
CA ASP A 263 12.13 34.21 -8.34
C ASP A 263 12.89 33.01 -8.94
N LEU A 264 12.56 31.77 -8.54
CA LEU A 264 13.16 30.56 -9.07
C LEU A 264 12.55 30.11 -10.41
N MET A 265 11.30 30.48 -10.68
CA MET A 265 10.62 30.13 -11.93
C MET A 265 10.92 31.14 -13.05
N ARG A 266 11.23 32.39 -12.72
CA ARG A 266 11.49 33.40 -13.72
C ARG A 266 12.80 33.13 -14.46
N THR A 267 12.72 33.07 -15.78
CA THR A 267 13.88 32.88 -16.66
C THR A 267 14.18 34.15 -17.48
N ALA A 268 15.33 34.19 -18.13
CA ALA A 268 15.58 35.25 -19.14
C ALA A 268 14.59 35.09 -20.32
N PRO A 269 14.08 36.19 -20.88
CA PRO A 269 13.18 36.13 -22.02
C PRO A 269 13.87 35.43 -23.20
N PRO A 270 13.19 34.51 -23.91
CA PRO A 270 13.75 33.92 -25.12
C PRO A 270 13.95 34.97 -26.21
N ALA A 271 14.95 34.76 -27.05
CA ALA A 271 15.18 35.65 -28.18
C ALA A 271 14.01 35.58 -29.18
N GLU A 272 13.76 36.69 -29.88
CA GLU A 272 12.67 36.73 -30.87
C GLU A 272 12.87 35.73 -32.02
N CYS A 273 14.11 35.47 -32.42
CA CYS A 273 14.43 34.46 -33.43
C CYS A 273 14.07 33.04 -32.95
N ASP A 274 14.22 32.74 -31.67
CA ASP A 274 13.87 31.42 -31.11
C ASP A 274 12.34 31.20 -31.07
N LEU A 275 11.60 32.26 -30.76
CA LEU A 275 10.13 32.22 -30.80
C LEU A 275 9.63 32.10 -32.26
N ALA A 276 10.22 32.84 -33.20
CA ALA A 276 9.89 32.73 -34.61
C ALA A 276 10.17 31.33 -35.16
N GLU A 277 11.31 30.74 -34.80
CA GLU A 277 11.64 29.38 -35.21
C GLU A 277 10.68 28.34 -34.60
N ARG A 278 10.31 28.47 -33.33
CA ARG A 278 9.29 27.60 -32.70
C ARG A 278 7.93 27.75 -33.40
N ALA A 279 7.51 28.96 -33.73
CA ALA A 279 6.28 29.18 -34.45
C ALA A 279 6.32 28.53 -35.85
N ARG A 280 7.43 28.69 -36.59
CA ARG A 280 7.65 28.05 -37.89
C ARG A 280 7.56 26.52 -37.79
N LEU A 281 8.25 25.93 -36.79
CA LEU A 281 8.22 24.46 -36.56
C LEU A 281 6.80 23.94 -36.31
N ILE A 282 5.98 24.65 -35.52
CA ILE A 282 4.58 24.24 -35.24
C ILE A 282 3.71 24.37 -36.50
N LEU A 283 4.00 25.32 -37.38
CA LEU A 283 3.26 25.52 -38.62
C LEU A 283 3.68 24.57 -39.75
N GLU A 284 4.91 24.02 -39.71
CA GLU A 284 5.47 23.16 -40.75
C GLU A 284 5.57 21.70 -40.34
N ASP A 285 5.50 21.37 -39.04
CA ASP A 285 5.53 19.99 -38.53
C ASP A 285 4.33 19.19 -39.05
N PRO A 286 4.54 18.03 -39.72
CA PRO A 286 3.46 17.26 -40.34
C PRO A 286 2.32 16.89 -39.40
N GLU A 287 2.60 16.49 -38.14
CA GLU A 287 1.57 16.16 -37.17
C GLU A 287 0.75 17.38 -36.75
N SER A 288 1.41 18.51 -36.57
CA SER A 288 0.75 19.79 -36.28
C SER A 288 -0.10 20.26 -37.46
N VAL A 289 0.40 20.13 -38.68
CA VAL A 289 -0.34 20.47 -39.90
C VAL A 289 -1.61 19.60 -40.03
N ASP A 290 -1.52 18.31 -39.81
CA ASP A 290 -2.68 17.41 -39.83
C ASP A 290 -3.74 17.82 -38.79
N LEU A 291 -3.32 18.20 -37.57
CA LEU A 291 -4.21 18.71 -36.54
C LEU A 291 -4.86 20.03 -36.97
N TRP A 292 -4.07 20.97 -37.51
CA TRP A 292 -4.57 22.23 -38.05
C TRP A 292 -5.60 22.02 -39.17
N MET A 293 -5.35 21.10 -40.08
CA MET A 293 -6.26 20.77 -41.19
C MET A 293 -7.51 20.07 -40.69
N GLY A 294 -7.40 19.21 -39.65
CA GLY A 294 -8.50 18.50 -38.99
C GLY A 294 -9.37 19.39 -38.09
N GLY A 295 -9.11 20.67 -37.98
CA GLY A 295 -9.90 21.61 -37.16
C GLY A 295 -9.45 21.71 -35.69
N SER A 296 -8.42 20.98 -35.32
CA SER A 296 -7.84 20.98 -33.94
C SER A 296 -6.64 21.94 -33.86
N VAL A 297 -6.33 22.41 -32.66
CA VAL A 297 -5.12 23.17 -32.36
C VAL A 297 -4.06 22.20 -31.84
N PRO A 298 -2.83 22.20 -32.37
CA PRO A 298 -1.79 21.30 -31.89
C PRO A 298 -1.39 21.56 -30.43
N PRO A 299 -1.18 20.54 -29.59
CA PRO A 299 -0.70 20.71 -28.21
C PRO A 299 0.59 21.52 -28.10
N ALA A 300 1.50 21.40 -29.06
CA ALA A 300 2.74 22.15 -29.12
C ALA A 300 2.52 23.68 -29.10
N TYR A 301 1.40 24.17 -29.67
CA TYR A 301 1.08 25.59 -29.70
C TYR A 301 0.84 26.13 -28.26
N TRP A 302 -0.06 25.52 -27.49
CA TRP A 302 -0.31 26.06 -26.16
C TRP A 302 0.72 25.60 -25.11
N ALA A 303 1.54 24.58 -25.40
CA ALA A 303 2.69 24.26 -24.59
C ALA A 303 3.68 25.41 -24.50
N VAL A 304 3.92 26.11 -25.63
CA VAL A 304 4.77 27.31 -25.65
C VAL A 304 4.11 28.46 -24.88
N LEU A 305 2.79 28.64 -25.02
CA LEU A 305 2.07 29.69 -24.28
C LEU A 305 2.20 29.46 -22.76
N LEU A 306 1.96 28.22 -22.29
CA LEU A 306 2.11 27.86 -20.88
C LEU A 306 3.53 28.08 -20.39
N ASN A 307 4.53 27.63 -21.15
CA ASN A 307 5.92 27.79 -20.76
C ASN A 307 6.28 29.28 -20.61
N LEU A 308 5.91 30.13 -21.56
CA LEU A 308 6.15 31.56 -21.46
C LEU A 308 5.45 32.22 -20.25
N ILE A 309 4.19 31.86 -20.01
CA ILE A 309 3.40 32.42 -18.90
C ILE A 309 4.00 32.02 -17.55
N TYR A 310 4.33 30.76 -17.37
CA TYR A 310 4.85 30.24 -16.09
C TYR A 310 6.27 30.73 -15.78
N HIS A 311 7.02 31.16 -16.81
CA HIS A 311 8.35 31.75 -16.64
C HIS A 311 8.37 33.28 -16.64
N GLY A 312 7.19 33.92 -16.50
CA GLY A 312 7.09 35.38 -16.34
C GLY A 312 7.04 36.17 -17.64
N HIS A 313 6.76 35.54 -18.78
CA HIS A 313 6.78 36.15 -20.13
C HIS A 313 5.39 36.19 -20.77
N GLU A 314 4.34 36.47 -20.00
CA GLU A 314 2.97 36.50 -20.51
C GLU A 314 2.78 37.42 -21.76
N PRO A 315 3.35 38.64 -21.84
CA PRO A 315 3.26 39.44 -23.05
C PRO A 315 3.88 38.77 -24.30
N LEU A 316 4.94 37.97 -24.10
CA LEU A 316 5.55 37.21 -25.21
C LEU A 316 4.64 36.04 -25.62
N ALA A 317 3.95 35.43 -24.67
CA ALA A 317 3.00 34.32 -24.95
C ALA A 317 1.90 34.81 -25.91
N TRP A 318 1.33 35.98 -25.68
CA TRP A 318 0.28 36.51 -26.54
C TRP A 318 0.81 36.93 -27.92
N ARG A 319 2.02 37.52 -28.02
CA ARG A 319 2.67 37.78 -29.30
C ARG A 319 2.95 36.48 -30.06
N PHE A 320 3.45 35.44 -29.36
CA PHE A 320 3.66 34.14 -29.99
C PHE A 320 2.33 33.53 -30.47
N ALA A 321 1.24 33.69 -29.71
CA ALA A 321 -0.07 33.21 -30.11
C ALA A 321 -0.53 33.80 -31.45
N ASP A 322 -0.18 35.08 -31.72
CA ASP A 322 -0.47 35.70 -32.98
C ASP A 322 0.43 35.18 -34.12
N GLN A 323 1.69 34.96 -33.82
CA GLN A 323 2.72 34.57 -34.78
C GLN A 323 2.60 33.11 -35.23
N ALA A 324 2.22 32.21 -34.30
CA ALA A 324 2.15 30.78 -34.55
C ALA A 324 0.74 30.29 -34.96
N TRP A 325 -0.23 31.21 -35.14
CA TRP A 325 -1.55 30.85 -35.66
C TRP A 325 -1.54 30.93 -37.20
N PRO A 326 -2.08 29.89 -37.90
CA PRO A 326 -2.08 29.90 -39.37
C PRO A 326 -2.86 31.07 -39.95
N ASP A 327 -2.31 31.72 -40.98
CA ASP A 327 -2.95 32.86 -41.65
C ASP A 327 -4.34 32.50 -42.16
N GLY A 328 -5.30 33.42 -41.93
CA GLY A 328 -6.68 33.26 -42.40
C GLY A 328 -7.49 32.16 -41.70
N ARG A 329 -6.90 31.41 -40.75
CA ARG A 329 -7.63 30.37 -40.00
C ARG A 329 -8.59 31.01 -38.98
N PRO A 330 -9.91 30.68 -39.01
CA PRO A 330 -10.85 31.17 -38.02
C PRO A 330 -10.70 30.46 -36.65
N GLY A 331 -11.30 31.06 -35.59
CA GLY A 331 -11.43 30.42 -34.29
C GLY A 331 -10.32 30.72 -33.29
N LYS A 332 -9.33 31.58 -33.60
CA LYS A 332 -8.23 31.97 -32.71
C LYS A 332 -8.75 32.56 -31.40
N ASP A 333 -9.62 33.57 -31.46
CA ASP A 333 -10.11 34.22 -30.25
C ASP A 333 -10.91 33.25 -29.35
N ALA A 334 -11.75 32.42 -29.96
CA ALA A 334 -12.51 31.40 -29.21
C ALA A 334 -11.58 30.37 -28.50
N PHE A 335 -10.49 29.97 -29.17
CA PHE A 335 -9.49 29.09 -28.56
C PHE A 335 -8.75 29.78 -27.42
N LEU A 336 -8.30 31.03 -27.62
CA LEU A 336 -7.58 31.77 -26.58
C LEU A 336 -8.48 32.09 -25.37
N ASP A 337 -9.76 32.33 -25.57
CA ASP A 337 -10.71 32.50 -24.47
C ASP A 337 -10.91 31.19 -23.69
N ALA A 338 -11.04 30.06 -24.39
CA ALA A 338 -11.11 28.73 -23.76
C ALA A 338 -9.80 28.39 -23.02
N PHE A 339 -8.64 28.74 -23.60
CA PHE A 339 -7.32 28.56 -22.96
C PHE A 339 -7.22 29.38 -21.67
N ARG A 340 -7.60 30.67 -21.67
CA ARG A 340 -7.60 31.52 -20.48
C ARG A 340 -8.57 31.00 -19.42
N ALA A 341 -9.73 30.52 -19.83
CA ALA A 341 -10.71 29.90 -18.91
C ALA A 341 -10.15 28.62 -18.27
N GLN A 342 -9.42 27.79 -19.04
CA GLN A 342 -8.76 26.59 -18.52
C GLN A 342 -7.61 26.96 -17.58
N LEU A 343 -6.75 27.91 -17.95
CA LEU A 343 -5.66 28.42 -17.12
C LEU A 343 -6.18 28.95 -15.78
N GLY A 344 -7.32 29.65 -15.79
CA GLY A 344 -7.98 30.16 -14.58
C GLY A 344 -8.47 29.07 -13.60
N ARG A 345 -8.45 27.80 -13.99
CA ARG A 345 -8.76 26.64 -13.11
C ARG A 345 -7.54 26.14 -12.35
N SER A 346 -6.35 26.55 -12.76
CA SER A 346 -5.11 26.14 -12.09
C SER A 346 -5.11 26.61 -10.63
N PRO A 347 -4.80 25.73 -9.65
CA PRO A 347 -4.61 26.13 -8.27
C PRO A 347 -3.46 27.09 -8.08
N TYR A 348 -2.52 27.14 -9.03
CA TYR A 348 -1.34 28.01 -9.03
C TYR A 348 -1.56 29.34 -9.71
N TRP A 349 -2.62 29.49 -10.50
CA TRP A 349 -2.85 30.68 -11.30
C TRP A 349 -2.85 32.01 -10.51
N PRO A 350 -3.44 32.10 -9.31
CA PRO A 350 -3.39 33.32 -8.51
C PRO A 350 -1.96 33.81 -8.23
N ASP A 351 -1.02 32.88 -8.03
CA ASP A 351 0.38 33.20 -7.77
C ASP A 351 1.18 33.37 -9.07
N VAL A 352 0.94 32.51 -10.09
CA VAL A 352 1.63 32.58 -11.40
C VAL A 352 1.43 33.93 -12.09
N ARG A 353 0.23 34.48 -12.08
CA ARG A 353 0.00 35.81 -12.67
C ARG A 353 0.77 36.92 -11.99
N THR A 354 1.21 36.76 -10.73
CA THR A 354 2.07 37.73 -10.06
C THR A 354 3.53 37.61 -10.54
N VAL A 355 3.96 36.43 -11.00
CA VAL A 355 5.24 36.23 -11.67
C VAL A 355 5.28 36.98 -13.01
N SER A 356 4.16 36.96 -13.75
CA SER A 356 4.04 37.62 -15.07
C SER A 356 3.92 39.14 -15.00
N PHE A 357 3.30 39.66 -13.92
CA PHE A 357 3.05 41.13 -13.80
C PHE A 357 3.99 41.86 -12.84
N GLY A 358 4.92 41.16 -12.18
CA GLY A 358 5.90 41.79 -11.30
C GLY A 358 6.98 42.53 -12.11
N GLU A 359 6.83 43.85 -12.33
CA GLU A 359 7.91 44.78 -12.66
C GLU A 359 8.77 45.08 -11.43
#